data_c9fb04ef3737c6e36410aa21eb24e688
#
_entry.id   c9fb04ef3737c6e36410aa21eb24e688
#
_cell.length_a   1.000
_cell.length_b   1.000
_cell.length_c   1.000
_cell.angle_alpha   90.00
_cell.angle_beta   90.00
_cell.angle_gamma   90.00
#
_symmetry.space_group_name_H-M   'P 1'
#
loop_
_entity.id
_entity.type
_entity.pdbx_description
1 polymer ?
#
loop_
_entity_poly.entity_id
_entity_poly.type
_entity_poly.pdbx_seq_one_letter_code
_entity_poly.pdbx_strand_id
1 'polypeptide(L)'
;RMHAAVLTKLIDAGAARVAFDIDFSSASTPENDLALEQALARSGDKAILPVFKQLTREADGSHRLITTVPLARFQGRAALASINVRPDSDGKVRRINRITEVGGRILPTLSAALANEPVSLNAIAFDVDYGIRSENIERISFVNVLTGRVDPAFVAGKKFIIGATAVELGDQLSVPLHRAMPGVMVQALAYASLARDRALQPLPLLVTIALILALSLLVVPRFATLSWKPGLMIAVTGSIAIFGISFAISAAAPVFMEIVPLIIVLIAGYGASLVVQIDAQKIRLFVSSMALQRQMAIADVILETSGHATVTINHDGKIDIFNPAAEEMFGAAAKDVAGQPFENLFVHDEGKYRGDFLNPGLMVF
;
A
#
# COMPACT_ATOMS: atom_id res chain seq x y z
N ARG A 1 36.08 -33.52 -4.89
CA ARG A 1 36.05 -34.86 -4.24
C ARG A 1 35.01 -34.89 -3.11
N MET A 2 35.04 -33.94 -2.18
CA MET A 2 34.09 -33.92 -1.04
C MET A 2 32.60 -33.80 -1.51
N HIS A 3 32.30 -32.90 -2.43
CA HIS A 3 30.94 -32.77 -2.98
C HIS A 3 30.48 -34.04 -3.71
N ALA A 4 31.38 -34.71 -4.45
CA ALA A 4 31.08 -35.99 -5.05
C ALA A 4 30.71 -37.07 -4.02
N ALA A 5 31.49 -37.18 -2.95
CA ALA A 5 31.24 -38.15 -1.90
C ALA A 5 29.92 -37.88 -1.15
N VAL A 6 29.60 -36.61 -0.86
CA VAL A 6 28.32 -36.22 -0.21
C VAL A 6 27.15 -36.52 -1.14
N LEU A 7 27.25 -36.16 -2.44
CA LEU A 7 26.20 -36.46 -3.42
C LEU A 7 25.94 -37.99 -3.50
N THR A 8 27.01 -38.78 -3.67
CA THR A 8 26.90 -40.24 -3.73
C THR A 8 26.21 -40.80 -2.48
N LYS A 9 26.64 -40.39 -1.28
CA LYS A 9 26.05 -40.88 -0.01
C LYS A 9 24.58 -40.48 0.14
N LEU A 10 24.19 -39.28 -0.25
CA LEU A 10 22.78 -38.85 -0.22
C LEU A 10 21.92 -39.66 -1.20
N ILE A 11 22.43 -39.89 -2.41
CA ILE A 11 21.72 -40.68 -3.43
C ILE A 11 21.60 -42.14 -3.02
N ASP A 12 22.69 -42.75 -2.49
CA ASP A 12 22.71 -44.13 -2.03
C ASP A 12 21.79 -44.34 -0.81
N ALA A 13 21.64 -43.31 0.05
CA ALA A 13 20.69 -43.27 1.15
C ALA A 13 19.24 -42.99 0.71
N GLY A 14 18.97 -42.88 -0.57
CA GLY A 14 17.61 -42.73 -1.11
C GLY A 14 17.09 -41.28 -1.17
N ALA A 15 17.95 -40.28 -1.20
CA ALA A 15 17.51 -38.90 -1.43
C ALA A 15 16.69 -38.80 -2.73
N ALA A 16 15.57 -38.07 -2.67
CA ALA A 16 14.72 -37.85 -3.84
C ALA A 16 15.38 -36.90 -4.86
N ARG A 17 15.98 -35.78 -4.36
CA ARG A 17 16.75 -34.83 -5.15
C ARG A 17 17.83 -34.18 -4.32
N VAL A 18 18.94 -33.79 -4.95
CA VAL A 18 20.05 -33.04 -4.33
C VAL A 18 20.39 -31.86 -5.21
N ALA A 19 20.15 -30.66 -4.71
CA ALA A 19 20.48 -29.42 -5.40
C ALA A 19 21.70 -28.76 -4.75
N PHE A 20 22.54 -28.16 -5.59
CA PHE A 20 23.70 -27.41 -5.12
C PHE A 20 23.47 -25.92 -5.31
N ASP A 21 23.72 -25.16 -4.26
CA ASP A 21 23.82 -23.70 -4.24
C ASP A 21 25.31 -23.32 -4.07
N ILE A 22 26.14 -23.85 -4.98
CA ILE A 22 27.61 -23.73 -4.96
C ILE A 22 28.08 -23.65 -6.41
N ASP A 23 29.02 -22.74 -6.71
CA ASP A 23 29.60 -22.58 -8.04
C ASP A 23 30.48 -23.76 -8.47
N PHE A 24 30.23 -24.28 -9.68
CA PHE A 24 31.00 -25.32 -10.33
C PHE A 24 31.50 -24.88 -11.71
N SER A 25 31.69 -23.59 -11.93
CA SER A 25 32.17 -23.03 -13.20
C SER A 25 33.68 -23.15 -13.42
N SER A 26 34.41 -23.28 -12.32
CA SER A 26 35.88 -23.36 -12.35
C SER A 26 36.38 -24.78 -12.18
N ALA A 27 37.39 -25.15 -12.96
CA ALA A 27 38.03 -26.45 -12.83
C ALA A 27 38.81 -26.56 -11.50
N SER A 28 38.76 -27.77 -10.92
CA SER A 28 39.57 -28.15 -9.76
C SER A 28 40.73 -29.03 -10.24
N THR A 29 41.12 -30.01 -9.45
CA THR A 29 42.04 -31.00 -9.93
C THR A 29 41.33 -32.01 -10.82
N PRO A 30 42.02 -32.60 -11.85
CA PRO A 30 41.41 -33.58 -12.76
C PRO A 30 40.71 -34.72 -12.01
N GLU A 31 41.31 -35.21 -10.93
CA GLU A 31 40.77 -36.30 -10.10
C GLU A 31 39.47 -35.89 -9.39
N ASN A 32 39.43 -34.64 -8.88
CA ASN A 32 38.26 -34.14 -8.18
C ASN A 32 37.10 -33.91 -9.15
N ASP A 33 37.41 -33.36 -10.32
CA ASP A 33 36.42 -33.12 -11.39
C ASP A 33 35.88 -34.45 -11.95
N LEU A 34 36.72 -35.43 -12.16
CA LEU A 34 36.32 -36.78 -12.60
C LEU A 34 35.42 -37.45 -11.54
N ALA A 35 35.77 -37.34 -10.25
CA ALA A 35 34.98 -37.91 -9.19
C ALA A 35 33.56 -37.26 -9.14
N LEU A 36 33.46 -35.92 -9.33
CA LEU A 36 32.18 -35.22 -9.36
C LEU A 36 31.38 -35.61 -10.60
N GLU A 37 32.02 -35.68 -11.77
CA GLU A 37 31.38 -36.12 -13.02
C GLU A 37 30.75 -37.51 -12.87
N GLN A 38 31.48 -38.45 -12.26
CA GLN A 38 30.99 -39.81 -12.03
C GLN A 38 29.82 -39.83 -11.04
N ALA A 39 29.89 -39.04 -9.97
CA ALA A 39 28.80 -38.92 -8.99
C ALA A 39 27.54 -38.33 -9.62
N LEU A 40 27.69 -37.29 -10.45
CA LEU A 40 26.57 -36.70 -11.21
C LEU A 40 25.97 -37.72 -12.22
N ALA A 41 26.81 -38.45 -12.93
CA ALA A 41 26.34 -39.48 -13.87
C ALA A 41 25.52 -40.58 -13.16
N ARG A 42 25.89 -40.96 -11.92
CA ARG A 42 25.11 -41.94 -11.11
C ARG A 42 23.81 -41.37 -10.62
N SER A 43 23.77 -40.08 -10.28
CA SER A 43 22.59 -39.46 -9.72
C SER A 43 21.50 -39.19 -10.78
N GLY A 44 21.85 -39.13 -12.06
CA GLY A 44 20.93 -38.83 -13.14
C GLY A 44 20.26 -37.48 -12.97
N ASP A 45 18.96 -37.44 -13.15
CA ASP A 45 18.12 -36.24 -12.99
C ASP A 45 17.87 -35.79 -11.54
N LYS A 46 18.36 -36.59 -10.58
CA LYS A 46 18.21 -36.27 -9.16
C LYS A 46 19.17 -35.15 -8.69
N ALA A 47 20.30 -34.95 -9.37
CA ALA A 47 21.24 -33.86 -9.10
C ALA A 47 20.85 -32.60 -9.87
N ILE A 48 20.90 -31.45 -9.19
CA ILE A 48 20.64 -30.13 -9.76
C ILE A 48 21.87 -29.25 -9.52
N LEU A 49 22.42 -28.69 -10.61
CA LEU A 49 23.54 -27.75 -10.54
C LEU A 49 23.06 -26.31 -10.80
N PRO A 50 23.70 -25.33 -10.14
CA PRO A 50 23.29 -23.94 -10.25
C PRO A 50 23.79 -23.30 -11.53
N VAL A 51 22.95 -22.40 -12.06
CA VAL A 51 23.33 -21.41 -13.07
C VAL A 51 22.96 -20.05 -12.51
N PHE A 52 23.81 -19.07 -12.66
CA PHE A 52 23.54 -17.74 -12.17
C PHE A 52 24.08 -16.63 -13.07
N LYS A 53 23.46 -15.46 -12.97
CA LYS A 53 23.89 -14.21 -13.60
C LYS A 53 24.49 -13.32 -12.53
N GLN A 54 25.65 -12.78 -12.78
CA GLN A 54 26.30 -11.81 -11.91
C GLN A 54 26.74 -10.58 -12.69
N LEU A 55 26.64 -9.42 -12.04
CA LEU A 55 27.18 -8.17 -12.59
C LEU A 55 28.67 -8.12 -12.27
N THR A 56 29.50 -8.13 -13.32
CA THR A 56 30.94 -7.96 -13.19
C THR A 56 31.31 -6.57 -13.67
N ARG A 57 32.14 -5.88 -12.93
CA ARG A 57 32.68 -4.59 -13.32
C ARG A 57 33.89 -4.85 -14.23
N GLU A 58 33.85 -4.29 -15.43
CA GLU A 58 34.97 -4.34 -16.36
C GLU A 58 36.02 -3.27 -16.01
N ALA A 59 37.23 -3.38 -16.60
CA ALA A 59 38.33 -2.49 -16.32
C ALA A 59 38.05 -1.02 -16.76
N ASP A 60 37.12 -0.82 -17.71
CA ASP A 60 36.65 0.49 -18.18
C ASP A 60 35.58 1.12 -17.26
N GLY A 61 35.23 0.45 -16.18
CA GLY A 61 34.19 0.90 -15.23
C GLY A 61 32.75 0.51 -15.65
N SER A 62 32.55 -0.09 -16.82
CA SER A 62 31.24 -0.59 -17.25
C SER A 62 30.82 -1.83 -16.44
N HIS A 63 29.49 -2.08 -16.39
CA HIS A 63 28.95 -3.26 -15.77
C HIS A 63 28.46 -4.24 -16.85
N ARG A 64 28.99 -5.46 -16.83
CA ARG A 64 28.56 -6.52 -17.72
C ARG A 64 27.86 -7.64 -16.95
N LEU A 65 26.71 -8.05 -17.46
CA LEU A 65 26.00 -9.21 -16.93
C LEU A 65 26.63 -10.50 -17.50
N ILE A 66 27.35 -11.24 -16.66
CA ILE A 66 27.96 -12.52 -17.03
C ILE A 66 27.05 -13.65 -16.56
N THR A 67 26.83 -14.61 -17.43
CA THR A 67 26.16 -15.87 -17.08
C THR A 67 27.18 -16.89 -16.70
N THR A 68 27.13 -17.37 -15.46
CA THR A 68 27.99 -18.43 -14.96
C THR A 68 27.25 -19.76 -15.01
N VAL A 69 27.83 -20.71 -15.70
CA VAL A 69 27.30 -22.08 -15.89
C VAL A 69 28.32 -23.09 -15.39
N PRO A 70 27.92 -24.26 -14.89
CA PRO A 70 28.85 -25.32 -14.55
C PRO A 70 29.76 -25.71 -15.72
N LEU A 71 30.91 -26.30 -15.42
CA LEU A 71 31.82 -26.82 -16.42
C LEU A 71 31.07 -27.72 -17.44
N ALA A 72 31.42 -27.62 -18.71
CA ALA A 72 30.76 -28.34 -19.80
C ALA A 72 30.62 -29.85 -19.53
N ARG A 73 31.63 -30.47 -18.88
CA ARG A 73 31.63 -31.88 -18.49
C ARG A 73 30.54 -32.26 -17.48
N PHE A 74 30.00 -31.27 -16.72
CA PHE A 74 28.96 -31.48 -15.72
C PHE A 74 27.57 -31.20 -16.28
N GLN A 75 27.42 -30.28 -17.25
CA GLN A 75 26.12 -29.80 -17.75
C GLN A 75 25.20 -30.91 -18.29
N GLY A 76 25.74 -31.91 -18.97
CA GLY A 76 24.95 -33.03 -19.52
C GLY A 76 24.65 -34.15 -18.50
N ARG A 77 25.08 -34.00 -17.24
CA ARG A 77 25.02 -35.05 -16.21
C ARG A 77 24.11 -34.73 -15.03
N ALA A 78 23.56 -33.53 -15.02
CA ALA A 78 22.66 -33.05 -14.00
C ALA A 78 21.64 -32.08 -14.58
N ALA A 79 20.52 -31.90 -13.92
CA ALA A 79 19.60 -30.83 -14.23
C ALA A 79 20.23 -29.45 -13.90
N LEU A 80 19.91 -28.43 -14.69
CA LEU A 80 20.36 -27.06 -14.43
C LEU A 80 19.21 -26.22 -13.90
N ALA A 81 19.49 -25.41 -12.89
CA ALA A 81 18.52 -24.49 -12.33
C ALA A 81 19.15 -23.13 -11.96
N SER A 82 18.40 -22.06 -12.09
CA SER A 82 18.87 -20.74 -11.70
C SER A 82 18.78 -20.54 -10.19
N ILE A 83 19.84 -20.02 -9.58
CA ILE A 83 19.86 -19.62 -8.17
C ILE A 83 19.70 -18.11 -7.99
N ASN A 84 19.51 -17.36 -9.08
CA ASN A 84 19.39 -15.92 -8.99
C ASN A 84 18.16 -15.51 -8.21
N VAL A 85 18.38 -14.61 -7.28
CA VAL A 85 17.37 -13.92 -6.49
C VAL A 85 17.46 -12.42 -6.77
N ARG A 86 16.34 -11.79 -7.05
CA ARG A 86 16.29 -10.34 -7.30
C ARG A 86 15.66 -9.66 -6.10
N PRO A 87 16.41 -8.77 -5.41
CA PRO A 87 15.81 -7.91 -4.41
C PRO A 87 14.83 -6.91 -5.02
N ASP A 88 13.81 -6.53 -4.27
CA ASP A 88 12.94 -5.41 -4.57
C ASP A 88 13.69 -4.07 -4.43
N SER A 89 13.04 -2.95 -4.77
CA SER A 89 13.65 -1.60 -4.73
C SER A 89 14.14 -1.18 -3.33
N ASP A 90 13.61 -1.79 -2.27
CA ASP A 90 14.04 -1.57 -0.87
C ASP A 90 15.16 -2.52 -0.42
N GLY A 91 15.72 -3.29 -1.36
CA GLY A 91 16.80 -4.24 -1.11
C GLY A 91 16.36 -5.57 -0.47
N LYS A 92 15.07 -5.80 -0.25
CA LYS A 92 14.57 -7.05 0.34
C LYS A 92 14.13 -8.04 -0.72
N VAL A 93 14.41 -9.31 -0.47
CA VAL A 93 13.95 -10.42 -1.31
C VAL A 93 12.59 -10.88 -0.83
N ARG A 94 11.56 -10.60 -1.62
CA ARG A 94 10.19 -11.10 -1.39
C ARG A 94 9.78 -12.13 -2.42
N ARG A 95 10.23 -11.94 -3.66
CA ARG A 95 9.81 -12.70 -4.83
C ARG A 95 10.93 -13.52 -5.41
N ILE A 96 10.57 -14.70 -5.86
CA ILE A 96 11.46 -15.55 -6.66
C ILE A 96 10.73 -15.92 -7.94
N ASN A 97 11.43 -15.89 -9.04
CA ASN A 97 10.89 -16.35 -10.31
C ASN A 97 10.79 -17.87 -10.30
N ARG A 98 9.78 -18.43 -10.95
CA ARG A 98 9.70 -19.88 -11.21
C ARG A 98 10.65 -20.29 -12.32
N ILE A 99 10.87 -19.39 -13.26
CA ILE A 99 11.72 -19.58 -14.43
C ILE A 99 12.62 -18.37 -14.64
N THR A 100 13.75 -18.58 -15.24
CA THR A 100 14.72 -17.54 -15.63
C THR A 100 15.27 -17.86 -17.01
N GLU A 101 15.40 -16.86 -17.87
CA GLU A 101 16.10 -17.01 -19.13
C GLU A 101 17.60 -16.88 -18.91
N VAL A 102 18.36 -17.87 -19.37
CA VAL A 102 19.82 -17.93 -19.24
C VAL A 102 20.39 -18.38 -20.56
N GLY A 103 21.16 -17.52 -21.26
CA GLY A 103 21.80 -17.86 -22.54
C GLY A 103 20.81 -18.31 -23.60
N GLY A 104 19.63 -17.70 -23.70
CA GLY A 104 18.57 -18.05 -24.64
C GLY A 104 17.78 -19.33 -24.28
N ARG A 105 18.04 -19.92 -23.11
CA ARG A 105 17.30 -21.09 -22.61
C ARG A 105 16.46 -20.67 -21.39
N ILE A 106 15.24 -21.17 -21.33
CA ILE A 106 14.39 -21.03 -20.16
C ILE A 106 14.71 -22.15 -19.18
N LEU A 107 15.22 -21.79 -18.00
CA LEU A 107 15.55 -22.72 -16.92
C LEU A 107 14.61 -22.49 -15.73
N PRO A 108 14.24 -23.54 -15.01
CA PRO A 108 13.57 -23.37 -13.73
C PRO A 108 14.54 -22.74 -12.70
N THR A 109 14.01 -22.07 -11.71
CA THR A 109 14.79 -21.71 -10.52
C THR A 109 15.00 -22.93 -9.63
N LEU A 110 15.98 -22.86 -8.71
CA LEU A 110 16.33 -24.01 -7.86
C LEU A 110 15.12 -24.52 -7.07
N SER A 111 14.36 -23.59 -6.47
CA SER A 111 13.13 -23.93 -5.72
C SER A 111 12.06 -24.59 -6.60
N ALA A 112 11.84 -24.08 -7.82
CA ALA A 112 10.89 -24.64 -8.76
C ALA A 112 11.33 -26.01 -9.27
N ALA A 113 12.63 -26.17 -9.60
CA ALA A 113 13.21 -27.46 -9.99
C ALA A 113 13.06 -28.51 -8.89
N LEU A 114 13.31 -28.15 -7.62
CA LEU A 114 13.10 -29.05 -6.49
C LEU A 114 11.63 -29.40 -6.29
N ALA A 115 10.71 -28.44 -6.51
CA ALA A 115 9.28 -28.68 -6.38
C ALA A 115 8.69 -29.53 -7.51
N ASN A 116 9.47 -29.83 -8.58
CA ASN A 116 9.00 -30.44 -9.83
C ASN A 116 7.92 -29.58 -10.52
N GLU A 117 7.99 -28.27 -10.36
CA GLU A 117 7.07 -27.36 -11.03
C GLU A 117 7.25 -27.44 -12.55
N PRO A 118 6.15 -27.50 -13.30
CA PRO A 118 6.24 -27.42 -14.75
C PRO A 118 6.76 -26.04 -15.17
N VAL A 119 7.60 -26.00 -16.20
CA VAL A 119 8.04 -24.73 -16.79
C VAL A 119 6.83 -24.09 -17.48
N SER A 120 6.25 -23.08 -16.83
CA SER A 120 5.08 -22.35 -17.32
C SER A 120 5.39 -20.86 -17.43
N LEU A 121 5.05 -20.26 -18.55
CA LEU A 121 5.19 -18.82 -18.80
C LEU A 121 4.07 -17.99 -18.13
N ASN A 122 3.01 -18.65 -17.66
CA ASN A 122 1.84 -17.95 -17.11
C ASN A 122 1.99 -17.50 -15.64
N ALA A 123 2.95 -18.09 -14.92
CA ALA A 123 3.19 -17.75 -13.51
C ALA A 123 4.70 -17.56 -13.30
N ILE A 124 5.21 -16.39 -13.71
CA ILE A 124 6.65 -16.13 -13.78
C ILE A 124 7.28 -15.99 -12.39
N ALA A 125 6.58 -15.43 -11.42
CA ALA A 125 7.10 -15.18 -10.07
C ALA A 125 6.07 -15.54 -9.00
N PHE A 126 6.56 -15.78 -7.78
CA PHE A 126 5.76 -15.97 -6.58
C PHE A 126 6.42 -15.30 -5.38
N ASP A 127 5.63 -14.90 -4.41
CA ASP A 127 6.14 -14.38 -3.15
C ASP A 127 6.42 -15.54 -2.18
N VAL A 128 7.62 -15.49 -1.58
CA VAL A 128 8.07 -16.50 -0.61
C VAL A 128 7.32 -16.31 0.71
N ASP A 129 6.77 -17.37 1.25
CA ASP A 129 6.14 -17.34 2.57
C ASP A 129 7.19 -17.36 3.69
N TYR A 130 7.64 -16.20 4.11
CA TYR A 130 8.56 -16.03 5.24
C TYR A 130 7.89 -16.28 6.59
N GLY A 131 6.59 -16.55 6.65
CA GLY A 131 5.91 -17.04 7.85
C GLY A 131 6.21 -18.52 8.14
N ILE A 132 6.80 -19.25 7.21
CA ILE A 132 7.34 -20.59 7.45
C ILE A 132 8.57 -20.45 8.37
N ARG A 133 8.51 -21.01 9.56
CA ARG A 133 9.61 -20.96 10.52
C ARG A 133 10.84 -21.67 9.96
N SER A 134 11.94 -20.93 9.83
CA SER A 134 13.20 -21.47 9.30
C SER A 134 13.80 -22.56 10.19
N GLU A 135 13.44 -22.60 11.49
CA GLU A 135 13.83 -23.65 12.44
C GLU A 135 13.20 -25.00 12.11
N ASN A 136 12.05 -25.01 11.40
CA ASN A 136 11.39 -26.25 10.97
C ASN A 136 12.02 -26.84 9.69
N ILE A 137 13.00 -26.16 9.09
CA ILE A 137 13.78 -26.71 7.99
C ILE A 137 14.94 -27.50 8.62
N GLU A 138 14.86 -28.81 8.50
CA GLU A 138 15.89 -29.68 9.02
C GLU A 138 17.24 -29.41 8.36
N ARG A 139 18.29 -29.33 9.16
CA ARG A 139 19.66 -29.06 8.72
C ARG A 139 20.57 -30.18 9.14
N ILE A 140 21.45 -30.58 8.24
CA ILE A 140 22.49 -31.58 8.49
C ILE A 140 23.84 -30.95 8.17
N SER A 141 24.80 -31.16 9.04
CA SER A 141 26.18 -30.77 8.75
C SER A 141 26.74 -31.56 7.56
N PHE A 142 27.33 -30.85 6.59
CA PHE A 142 28.02 -31.44 5.44
C PHE A 142 29.03 -32.48 5.87
N VAL A 143 29.77 -32.26 6.97
CA VAL A 143 30.77 -33.19 7.54
C VAL A 143 30.07 -34.45 8.03
N ASN A 144 28.90 -34.38 8.63
CA ASN A 144 28.20 -35.58 9.12
C ASN A 144 27.76 -36.46 7.95
N VAL A 145 27.31 -35.88 6.83
CA VAL A 145 27.03 -36.64 5.61
C VAL A 145 28.32 -37.25 5.04
N LEU A 146 29.38 -36.43 4.93
CA LEU A 146 30.68 -36.86 4.42
C LEU A 146 31.28 -38.02 5.21
N THR A 147 31.13 -38.00 6.54
CA THR A 147 31.65 -39.06 7.44
C THR A 147 30.71 -40.25 7.64
N GLY A 148 29.47 -40.19 7.04
CA GLY A 148 28.51 -41.26 7.16
C GLY A 148 27.78 -41.32 8.52
N ARG A 149 27.76 -40.22 9.26
CA ARG A 149 27.10 -40.10 10.57
C ARG A 149 25.61 -39.68 10.44
N VAL A 150 24.98 -39.95 9.32
CA VAL A 150 23.59 -39.62 9.08
C VAL A 150 22.81 -40.92 8.85
N ASP A 151 21.70 -41.07 9.54
CA ASP A 151 20.81 -42.22 9.37
C ASP A 151 20.25 -42.20 7.95
N PRO A 152 20.40 -43.27 7.15
CA PRO A 152 19.78 -43.38 5.84
C PRO A 152 18.26 -43.18 5.88
N ALA A 153 17.58 -43.60 6.93
CA ALA A 153 16.15 -43.39 7.10
C ALA A 153 15.75 -41.91 7.17
N PHE A 154 16.65 -41.06 7.68
CA PHE A 154 16.46 -39.62 7.68
C PHE A 154 16.55 -39.01 6.27
N VAL A 155 17.34 -39.63 5.39
CA VAL A 155 17.61 -39.14 4.01
C VAL A 155 16.56 -39.60 3.01
N ALA A 156 16.05 -40.81 3.19
CA ALA A 156 15.18 -41.46 2.23
C ALA A 156 13.95 -40.61 1.87
N GLY A 157 13.73 -40.39 0.57
CA GLY A 157 12.61 -39.64 0.03
C GLY A 157 12.68 -38.13 0.19
N LYS A 158 13.67 -37.61 0.92
CA LYS A 158 13.83 -36.16 1.15
C LYS A 158 14.59 -35.49 0.02
N LYS A 159 14.40 -34.19 -0.11
CA LYS A 159 15.12 -33.30 -1.04
C LYS A 159 16.12 -32.45 -0.23
N PHE A 160 17.30 -32.29 -0.76
CA PHE A 160 18.40 -31.58 -0.10
C PHE A 160 18.87 -30.39 -0.92
N ILE A 161 19.23 -29.30 -0.25
CA ILE A 161 19.96 -28.19 -0.82
C ILE A 161 21.30 -28.12 -0.10
N ILE A 162 22.38 -28.19 -0.86
CA ILE A 162 23.74 -28.05 -0.36
C ILE A 162 24.21 -26.64 -0.67
N GLY A 163 24.45 -25.85 0.35
CA GLY A 163 24.91 -24.48 0.23
C GLY A 163 25.57 -23.96 1.50
N ALA A 164 26.13 -22.77 1.41
CA ALA A 164 26.83 -22.13 2.49
C ALA A 164 25.83 -21.45 3.45
N THR A 165 26.00 -21.65 4.75
CA THR A 165 25.20 -20.98 5.78
C THR A 165 26.04 -20.06 6.67
N ALA A 166 27.37 -20.07 6.52
CA ALA A 166 28.28 -19.25 7.31
C ALA A 166 28.21 -17.79 6.86
N VAL A 167 28.10 -16.88 7.82
CA VAL A 167 28.00 -15.43 7.59
C VAL A 167 29.26 -14.89 6.91
N GLU A 168 30.41 -15.51 7.19
CA GLU A 168 31.74 -15.13 6.66
C GLU A 168 31.84 -15.32 5.13
N LEU A 169 30.97 -16.13 4.55
CA LEU A 169 30.95 -16.36 3.10
C LEU A 169 30.17 -15.30 2.32
N GLY A 170 29.56 -14.32 3.03
CA GLY A 170 28.97 -13.12 2.44
C GLY A 170 27.65 -13.33 1.68
N ASP A 171 27.13 -14.54 1.59
CA ASP A 171 25.85 -14.83 0.94
C ASP A 171 24.67 -14.59 1.91
N GLN A 172 24.51 -13.33 2.30
CA GLN A 172 23.44 -12.90 3.19
C GLN A 172 22.46 -12.01 2.43
N LEU A 173 21.18 -12.40 2.39
CA LEU A 173 20.11 -11.69 1.72
C LEU A 173 19.20 -11.01 2.75
N SER A 174 18.86 -9.76 2.52
CA SER A 174 17.85 -9.07 3.33
C SER A 174 16.46 -9.59 2.94
N VAL A 175 15.67 -10.00 3.93
CA VAL A 175 14.34 -10.60 3.73
C VAL A 175 13.32 -9.99 4.68
N PRO A 176 12.00 -10.09 4.38
CA PRO A 176 10.96 -9.75 5.35
C PRO A 176 11.10 -10.56 6.64
N LEU A 177 10.69 -9.98 7.77
CA LEU A 177 10.70 -10.56 9.12
C LEU A 177 12.10 -10.83 9.71
N HIS A 178 13.17 -10.93 8.91
CA HIS A 178 14.53 -11.16 9.35
C HIS A 178 15.47 -10.11 8.76
N ARG A 179 16.53 -9.72 9.51
CA ARG A 179 17.48 -8.72 9.00
C ARG A 179 18.30 -9.25 7.84
N ALA A 180 18.78 -10.47 7.99
CA ALA A 180 19.56 -11.17 6.98
C ALA A 180 19.36 -12.67 7.09
N MET A 181 19.43 -13.37 5.96
CA MET A 181 19.27 -14.82 5.87
C MET A 181 20.23 -15.35 4.79
N PRO A 182 20.90 -16.51 5.05
CA PRO A 182 21.72 -17.15 4.01
C PRO A 182 20.90 -17.45 2.74
N GLY A 183 21.48 -17.24 1.57
CA GLY A 183 20.82 -17.48 0.27
C GLY A 183 20.24 -18.87 0.16
N VAL A 184 20.98 -19.88 0.60
CA VAL A 184 20.50 -21.28 0.63
C VAL A 184 19.23 -21.46 1.46
N MET A 185 19.05 -20.70 2.54
CA MET A 185 17.83 -20.73 3.35
C MET A 185 16.65 -20.04 2.65
N VAL A 186 16.92 -18.97 1.91
CA VAL A 186 15.91 -18.32 1.06
C VAL A 186 15.41 -19.30 -0.02
N GLN A 187 16.33 -20.05 -0.65
CA GLN A 187 15.96 -21.09 -1.60
C GLN A 187 15.16 -22.23 -0.96
N ALA A 188 15.51 -22.61 0.27
CA ALA A 188 14.78 -23.64 1.03
C ALA A 188 13.37 -23.19 1.41
N LEU A 189 13.20 -21.94 1.85
CA LEU A 189 11.88 -21.35 2.12
C LEU A 189 11.03 -21.22 0.85
N ALA A 190 11.65 -20.80 -0.24
CA ALA A 190 11.00 -20.73 -1.54
C ALA A 190 10.50 -22.11 -2.00
N TYR A 191 11.34 -23.14 -1.87
CA TYR A 191 10.92 -24.52 -2.12
C TYR A 191 9.78 -24.95 -1.20
N ALA A 192 9.87 -24.66 0.11
CA ALA A 192 8.83 -25.01 1.07
C ALA A 192 7.50 -24.29 0.79
N SER A 193 7.56 -23.04 0.29
CA SER A 193 6.38 -22.29 -0.16
C SER A 193 5.69 -22.97 -1.34
N LEU A 194 6.44 -23.42 -2.34
CA LEU A 194 5.89 -24.15 -3.48
C LEU A 194 5.37 -25.55 -3.07
N ALA A 195 6.17 -26.30 -2.33
CA ALA A 195 5.85 -27.69 -1.97
C ALA A 195 4.64 -27.81 -1.03
N ARG A 196 4.26 -26.75 -0.33
CA ARG A 196 3.10 -26.71 0.58
C ARG A 196 1.92 -25.90 0.03
N ASP A 197 1.95 -25.54 -1.25
CA ASP A 197 0.97 -24.66 -1.89
C ASP A 197 0.76 -23.32 -1.14
N ARG A 198 1.84 -22.81 -0.51
CA ARG A 198 1.86 -21.55 0.23
C ARG A 198 2.61 -20.43 -0.50
N ALA A 199 2.92 -20.63 -1.78
CA ALA A 199 3.48 -19.60 -2.63
C ALA A 199 2.45 -18.49 -2.84
N LEU A 200 2.68 -17.35 -2.19
CA LEU A 200 1.75 -16.22 -2.22
C LEU A 200 1.68 -15.62 -3.63
N GLN A 201 0.46 -15.38 -4.09
CA GLN A 201 0.21 -14.75 -5.39
C GLN A 201 -0.62 -13.48 -5.21
N PRO A 202 -0.31 -12.40 -5.92
CA PRO A 202 -1.17 -11.23 -5.92
C PRO A 202 -2.51 -11.57 -6.59
N LEU A 203 -3.57 -10.90 -6.16
CA LEU A 203 -4.84 -10.95 -6.88
C LEU A 203 -4.63 -10.56 -8.35
N PRO A 204 -5.32 -11.22 -9.30
CA PRO A 204 -5.24 -10.84 -10.71
C PRO A 204 -5.54 -9.34 -10.90
N LEU A 205 -4.76 -8.68 -11.75
CA LEU A 205 -4.87 -7.23 -11.99
C LEU A 205 -6.31 -6.81 -12.34
N LEU A 206 -7.00 -7.61 -13.15
CA LEU A 206 -8.40 -7.34 -13.53
C LEU A 206 -9.33 -7.31 -12.31
N VAL A 207 -9.13 -8.19 -11.33
CA VAL A 207 -9.91 -8.21 -10.08
C VAL A 207 -9.61 -6.96 -9.26
N THR A 208 -8.34 -6.59 -9.13
CA THR A 208 -7.93 -5.36 -8.42
C THR A 208 -8.55 -4.12 -9.07
N ILE A 209 -8.50 -4.01 -10.40
CA ILE A 209 -9.14 -2.91 -11.14
C ILE A 209 -10.66 -2.91 -10.92
N ALA A 210 -11.31 -4.06 -10.99
CA ALA A 210 -12.76 -4.16 -10.75
C ALA A 210 -13.14 -3.72 -9.33
N LEU A 211 -12.34 -4.07 -8.31
CA LEU A 211 -12.55 -3.61 -6.94
C LEU A 211 -12.38 -2.10 -6.80
N ILE A 212 -11.36 -1.51 -7.43
CA ILE A 212 -11.14 -0.06 -7.47
C ILE A 212 -12.33 0.65 -8.11
N LEU A 213 -12.79 0.16 -9.27
CA LEU A 213 -13.93 0.73 -9.97
C LEU A 213 -15.24 0.60 -9.16
N ALA A 214 -15.48 -0.57 -8.58
CA ALA A 214 -16.66 -0.79 -7.73
C ALA A 214 -16.64 0.15 -6.51
N LEU A 215 -15.51 0.31 -5.84
CA LEU A 215 -15.35 1.22 -4.72
C LEU A 215 -15.56 2.67 -5.14
N SER A 216 -14.97 3.07 -6.27
CA SER A 216 -15.11 4.43 -6.83
C SER A 216 -16.55 4.76 -7.22
N LEU A 217 -17.26 3.83 -7.85
CA LEU A 217 -18.63 4.07 -8.32
C LEU A 217 -19.68 3.95 -7.21
N LEU A 218 -19.47 3.05 -6.24
CA LEU A 218 -20.48 2.76 -5.22
C LEU A 218 -20.30 3.58 -3.94
N VAL A 219 -19.06 3.86 -3.53
CA VAL A 219 -18.77 4.49 -2.23
C VAL A 219 -18.45 5.97 -2.37
N VAL A 220 -17.58 6.34 -3.32
CA VAL A 220 -17.13 7.74 -3.45
C VAL A 220 -18.27 8.74 -3.64
N PRO A 221 -19.30 8.51 -4.48
CA PRO A 221 -20.39 9.47 -4.65
C PRO A 221 -21.20 9.71 -3.36
N ARG A 222 -21.24 8.71 -2.46
CA ARG A 222 -21.96 8.85 -1.19
C ARG A 222 -21.30 9.84 -0.23
N PHE A 223 -19.99 10.05 -0.34
CA PHE A 223 -19.31 11.07 0.46
C PHE A 223 -19.83 12.48 0.16
N ALA A 224 -20.24 12.76 -1.07
CA ALA A 224 -20.78 14.07 -1.44
C ALA A 224 -22.15 14.36 -0.78
N THR A 225 -22.91 13.33 -0.41
CA THR A 225 -24.24 13.45 0.20
C THR A 225 -24.21 13.42 1.73
N LEU A 226 -23.12 12.98 2.31
CA LEU A 226 -22.94 12.84 3.76
C LEU A 226 -22.22 14.06 4.33
N SER A 227 -22.56 14.43 5.56
CA SER A 227 -21.76 15.41 6.30
C SER A 227 -20.35 14.84 6.62
N TRP A 228 -19.43 15.73 6.98
CA TRP A 228 -18.03 15.34 7.16
C TRP A 228 -17.80 14.24 8.21
N LYS A 229 -18.56 14.23 9.33
CA LYS A 229 -18.40 13.23 10.40
C LYS A 229 -18.74 11.81 9.96
N PRO A 230 -19.95 11.50 9.44
CA PRO A 230 -20.23 10.15 8.92
C PRO A 230 -19.38 9.80 7.69
N GLY A 231 -18.98 10.76 6.85
CA GLY A 231 -18.05 10.53 5.75
C GLY A 231 -16.69 10.04 6.26
N LEU A 232 -16.13 10.70 7.27
CA LEU A 232 -14.89 10.25 7.91
C LEU A 232 -15.02 8.84 8.51
N MET A 233 -16.14 8.59 9.19
CA MET A 233 -16.40 7.28 9.80
C MET A 233 -16.43 6.17 8.74
N ILE A 234 -17.08 6.39 7.60
CA ILE A 234 -17.10 5.43 6.49
C ILE A 234 -15.70 5.23 5.90
N ALA A 235 -14.92 6.31 5.72
CA ALA A 235 -13.56 6.19 5.21
C ALA A 235 -12.66 5.37 6.15
N VAL A 236 -12.74 5.60 7.44
CA VAL A 236 -11.95 4.87 8.45
C VAL A 236 -12.41 3.41 8.58
N THR A 237 -13.72 3.18 8.77
CA THR A 237 -14.25 1.80 8.92
C THR A 237 -14.10 1.01 7.63
N GLY A 238 -14.26 1.64 6.47
CA GLY A 238 -14.00 1.03 5.17
C GLY A 238 -12.54 0.61 5.00
N SER A 239 -11.59 1.47 5.41
CA SER A 239 -10.16 1.13 5.39
C SER A 239 -9.83 -0.04 6.32
N ILE A 240 -10.39 -0.06 7.52
CA ILE A 240 -10.24 -1.18 8.46
C ILE A 240 -10.86 -2.46 7.89
N ALA A 241 -12.03 -2.38 7.25
CA ALA A 241 -12.68 -3.51 6.61
C ALA A 241 -11.85 -4.07 5.45
N ILE A 242 -11.31 -3.21 4.59
CA ILE A 242 -10.40 -3.63 3.50
C ILE A 242 -9.20 -4.38 4.07
N PHE A 243 -8.57 -3.86 5.13
CA PHE A 243 -7.45 -4.51 5.79
C PHE A 243 -7.86 -5.88 6.37
N GLY A 244 -8.98 -5.95 7.09
CA GLY A 244 -9.50 -7.19 7.67
C GLY A 244 -9.85 -8.25 6.61
N ILE A 245 -10.46 -7.84 5.50
CA ILE A 245 -10.78 -8.72 4.37
C ILE A 245 -9.49 -9.24 3.71
N SER A 246 -8.51 -8.36 3.47
CA SER A 246 -7.21 -8.75 2.92
C SER A 246 -6.51 -9.78 3.81
N PHE A 247 -6.51 -9.55 5.13
CA PHE A 247 -5.95 -10.48 6.10
C PHE A 247 -6.68 -11.82 6.08
N ALA A 248 -8.01 -11.81 6.07
CA ALA A 248 -8.82 -13.04 6.03
C ALA A 248 -8.59 -13.86 4.75
N ILE A 249 -8.49 -13.19 3.59
CA ILE A 249 -8.17 -13.84 2.31
C ILE A 249 -6.79 -14.49 2.39
N SER A 250 -5.76 -13.76 2.86
CA SER A 250 -4.39 -14.28 2.96
C SER A 250 -4.25 -15.41 4.00
N ALA A 251 -5.12 -15.44 5.02
CA ALA A 251 -5.17 -16.53 5.99
C ALA A 251 -5.85 -17.80 5.44
N ALA A 252 -6.82 -17.64 4.54
CA ALA A 252 -7.59 -18.76 3.97
C ALA A 252 -6.96 -19.34 2.69
N ALA A 253 -6.25 -18.54 1.92
CA ALA A 253 -5.66 -18.91 0.63
C ALA A 253 -4.28 -18.25 0.44
N PRO A 254 -3.38 -18.83 -0.38
CA PRO A 254 -2.07 -18.25 -0.67
C PRO A 254 -2.18 -17.08 -1.66
N VAL A 255 -3.09 -16.15 -1.36
CA VAL A 255 -3.37 -14.97 -2.18
C VAL A 255 -3.30 -13.73 -1.31
N PHE A 256 -2.70 -12.67 -1.81
CA PHE A 256 -2.73 -11.38 -1.13
C PHE A 256 -3.38 -10.29 -1.99
N MET A 257 -4.09 -9.41 -1.33
CA MET A 257 -4.75 -8.28 -1.96
C MET A 257 -3.93 -7.01 -1.75
N GLU A 258 -3.65 -6.30 -2.83
CA GLU A 258 -3.02 -4.97 -2.75
C GLU A 258 -4.04 -3.95 -2.21
N ILE A 259 -3.95 -3.66 -0.91
CA ILE A 259 -4.90 -2.77 -0.22
C ILE A 259 -4.63 -1.29 -0.44
N VAL A 260 -3.39 -0.91 -0.73
CA VAL A 260 -2.98 0.49 -0.83
C VAL A 260 -3.79 1.29 -1.86
N PRO A 261 -3.99 0.81 -3.10
CA PRO A 261 -4.81 1.52 -4.08
C PRO A 261 -6.27 1.72 -3.61
N LEU A 262 -6.85 0.73 -2.94
CA LEU A 262 -8.21 0.80 -2.43
C LEU A 262 -8.36 1.84 -1.31
N ILE A 263 -7.40 1.88 -0.39
CA ILE A 263 -7.36 2.88 0.69
C ILE A 263 -7.17 4.29 0.12
N ILE A 264 -6.29 4.45 -0.89
CA ILE A 264 -6.08 5.74 -1.57
C ILE A 264 -7.40 6.23 -2.18
N VAL A 265 -8.15 5.36 -2.84
CA VAL A 265 -9.46 5.72 -3.43
C VAL A 265 -10.43 6.24 -2.36
N LEU A 266 -10.51 5.57 -1.20
CA LEU A 266 -11.37 6.02 -0.11
C LEU A 266 -10.94 7.38 0.45
N ILE A 267 -9.66 7.54 0.73
CA ILE A 267 -9.12 8.79 1.31
C ILE A 267 -9.25 9.94 0.30
N ALA A 268 -8.87 9.72 -0.95
CA ALA A 268 -8.95 10.73 -2.00
C ALA A 268 -10.42 11.10 -2.30
N GLY A 269 -11.30 10.12 -2.37
CA GLY A 269 -12.74 10.34 -2.59
C GLY A 269 -13.37 11.14 -1.45
N TYR A 270 -13.05 10.81 -0.19
CA TYR A 270 -13.49 11.59 0.97
C TYR A 270 -12.91 13.01 0.94
N GLY A 271 -11.60 13.16 0.69
CA GLY A 271 -10.95 14.47 0.61
C GLY A 271 -11.55 15.35 -0.48
N ALA A 272 -11.78 14.81 -1.67
CA ALA A 272 -12.45 15.53 -2.76
C ALA A 272 -13.86 15.97 -2.38
N SER A 273 -14.62 15.13 -1.68
CA SER A 273 -15.96 15.49 -1.22
C SER A 273 -15.95 16.63 -0.20
N LEU A 274 -14.95 16.69 0.68
CA LEU A 274 -14.79 17.80 1.63
C LEU A 274 -14.56 19.13 0.91
N VAL A 275 -13.71 19.15 -0.11
CA VAL A 275 -13.44 20.35 -0.92
C VAL A 275 -14.74 20.84 -1.56
N VAL A 276 -15.49 19.94 -2.20
CA VAL A 276 -16.77 20.28 -2.82
C VAL A 276 -17.79 20.81 -1.80
N GLN A 277 -17.86 20.21 -0.60
CA GLN A 277 -18.77 20.66 0.46
C GLN A 277 -18.40 22.06 0.98
N ILE A 278 -17.12 22.35 1.17
CA ILE A 278 -16.63 23.66 1.63
C ILE A 278 -16.98 24.73 0.60
N ASP A 279 -16.74 24.48 -0.67
CA ASP A 279 -17.05 25.43 -1.73
C ASP A 279 -18.57 25.66 -1.86
N ALA A 280 -19.37 24.62 -1.78
CA ALA A 280 -20.82 24.74 -1.77
C ALA A 280 -21.35 25.54 -0.58
N GLN A 281 -20.75 25.38 0.61
CA GLN A 281 -21.09 26.17 1.80
C GLN A 281 -20.73 27.63 1.63
N LYS A 282 -19.54 27.95 1.11
CA LYS A 282 -19.11 29.33 0.81
C LYS A 282 -20.06 30.00 -0.18
N ILE A 283 -20.44 29.29 -1.24
CA ILE A 283 -21.40 29.82 -2.23
C ILE A 283 -22.76 30.09 -1.58
N ARG A 284 -23.29 29.17 -0.76
CA ARG A 284 -24.57 29.38 -0.05
C ARG A 284 -24.52 30.58 0.89
N LEU A 285 -23.46 30.73 1.66
CA LEU A 285 -23.27 31.87 2.55
C LEU A 285 -23.19 33.17 1.76
N PHE A 286 -22.48 33.20 0.64
CA PHE A 286 -22.36 34.36 -0.22
C PHE A 286 -23.73 34.75 -0.81
N VAL A 287 -24.48 33.81 -1.35
CA VAL A 287 -25.84 34.06 -1.90
C VAL A 287 -26.79 34.55 -0.82
N SER A 288 -26.72 33.94 0.38
CA SER A 288 -27.55 34.37 1.53
C SER A 288 -27.21 35.79 1.98
N SER A 289 -25.92 36.15 2.02
CA SER A 289 -25.50 37.51 2.40
C SER A 289 -25.93 38.54 1.35
N MET A 290 -25.84 38.22 0.07
CA MET A 290 -26.36 39.10 -1.02
C MET A 290 -27.87 39.30 -0.93
N ALA A 291 -28.62 38.22 -0.66
CA ALA A 291 -30.08 38.32 -0.49
C ALA A 291 -30.45 39.22 0.68
N LEU A 292 -29.77 39.09 1.81
CA LEU A 292 -29.96 39.95 2.98
C LEU A 292 -29.60 41.41 2.70
N GLN A 293 -28.47 41.67 2.04
CA GLN A 293 -28.08 43.02 1.64
C GLN A 293 -29.11 43.65 0.72
N ARG A 294 -29.65 42.87 -0.25
CA ARG A 294 -30.72 43.36 -1.15
C ARG A 294 -31.99 43.71 -0.38
N GLN A 295 -32.39 42.90 0.59
CA GLN A 295 -33.58 43.18 1.41
C GLN A 295 -33.36 44.46 2.25
N MET A 296 -32.18 44.64 2.84
CA MET A 296 -31.85 45.89 3.54
C MET A 296 -31.88 47.10 2.63
N ALA A 297 -31.26 47.03 1.47
CA ALA A 297 -31.28 48.14 0.49
C ALA A 297 -32.68 48.50 0.02
N ILE A 298 -33.56 47.51 -0.19
CA ILE A 298 -34.97 47.77 -0.52
C ILE A 298 -35.69 48.45 0.67
N ALA A 299 -35.49 48.01 1.88
CA ALA A 299 -36.07 48.63 3.08
C ALA A 299 -35.61 50.07 3.22
N ASP A 300 -34.30 50.34 3.03
CA ASP A 300 -33.77 51.71 3.09
C ASP A 300 -34.41 52.61 2.00
N VAL A 301 -34.51 52.15 0.77
CA VAL A 301 -35.17 52.92 -0.29
C VAL A 301 -36.65 53.17 0.01
N ILE A 302 -37.39 52.20 0.55
CA ILE A 302 -38.76 52.37 0.96
C ILE A 302 -38.88 53.43 2.05
N LEU A 303 -38.00 53.39 3.03
CA LEU A 303 -37.96 54.37 4.13
C LEU A 303 -37.59 55.77 3.63
N GLU A 304 -36.61 55.88 2.74
CA GLU A 304 -36.16 57.16 2.16
C GLU A 304 -37.25 57.79 1.24
N THR A 305 -37.96 56.97 0.46
CA THR A 305 -38.95 57.44 -0.48
C THR A 305 -40.37 57.55 0.10
N SER A 306 -40.56 57.07 1.31
CA SER A 306 -41.85 57.15 1.99
C SER A 306 -42.22 58.61 2.23
N GLY A 307 -43.40 59.03 1.75
CA GLY A 307 -43.96 60.36 2.08
C GLY A 307 -44.53 60.46 3.48
N HIS A 308 -44.42 59.43 4.31
CA HIS A 308 -44.88 59.43 5.71
C HIS A 308 -43.69 59.48 6.64
N ALA A 309 -43.73 60.35 7.62
CA ALA A 309 -42.73 60.43 8.65
C ALA A 309 -42.61 59.11 9.43
N THR A 310 -41.48 58.46 9.30
CA THR A 310 -41.19 57.17 9.96
C THR A 310 -40.04 57.35 10.93
N VAL A 311 -40.31 57.05 12.20
CA VAL A 311 -39.32 57.07 13.27
C VAL A 311 -39.34 55.70 13.97
N THR A 312 -38.21 55.03 14.08
CA THR A 312 -38.11 53.83 14.88
C THR A 312 -37.24 54.10 16.11
N ILE A 313 -37.57 53.40 17.16
CA ILE A 313 -36.82 53.50 18.46
C ILE A 313 -36.30 52.12 18.83
N ASN A 314 -35.09 52.08 19.36
CA ASN A 314 -34.50 50.88 19.92
C ASN A 314 -35.06 50.51 21.30
N HIS A 315 -34.60 49.41 21.88
CA HIS A 315 -34.99 48.93 23.22
C HIS A 315 -34.80 49.96 24.35
N ASP A 316 -33.86 50.87 24.20
CA ASP A 316 -33.52 51.90 25.19
C ASP A 316 -34.31 53.18 24.97
N GLY A 317 -35.29 53.18 24.06
CA GLY A 317 -36.12 54.35 23.74
C GLY A 317 -35.38 55.41 22.90
N LYS A 318 -34.23 55.08 22.31
CA LYS A 318 -33.43 55.96 21.46
C LYS A 318 -33.82 55.81 19.99
N ILE A 319 -33.78 56.91 19.26
CA ILE A 319 -34.09 56.93 17.83
C ILE A 319 -33.03 56.12 17.07
N ASP A 320 -33.52 55.17 16.30
CA ASP A 320 -32.71 54.28 15.45
C ASP A 320 -32.84 54.66 13.95
N ILE A 321 -34.05 54.79 13.43
CA ILE A 321 -34.29 55.24 12.09
C ILE A 321 -35.13 56.51 12.12
N PHE A 322 -34.75 57.49 11.30
CA PHE A 322 -35.45 58.76 11.14
C PHE A 322 -35.42 59.13 9.64
N ASN A 323 -36.53 58.94 8.94
CA ASN A 323 -36.57 59.11 7.50
C ASN A 323 -36.70 60.56 7.06
N PRO A 324 -36.46 60.90 5.76
CA PRO A 324 -36.55 62.30 5.27
C PRO A 324 -37.92 62.98 5.55
N ALA A 325 -39.01 62.25 5.46
CA ALA A 325 -40.32 62.80 5.81
C ALA A 325 -40.44 63.13 7.30
N ALA A 326 -39.76 62.42 8.18
CA ALA A 326 -39.69 62.77 9.59
C ALA A 326 -38.75 63.98 9.79
N GLU A 327 -37.69 64.13 9.03
CA GLU A 327 -36.85 65.34 9.09
C GLU A 327 -37.67 66.59 8.73
N GLU A 328 -38.50 66.51 7.67
CA GLU A 328 -39.38 67.61 7.26
C GLU A 328 -40.46 67.90 8.30
N MET A 329 -41.09 66.84 8.86
CA MET A 329 -42.16 66.97 9.84
C MET A 329 -41.68 67.53 11.19
N PHE A 330 -40.53 67.09 11.67
CA PHE A 330 -40.02 67.47 12.98
C PHE A 330 -39.00 68.65 12.90
N GLY A 331 -38.53 69.03 11.70
CA GLY A 331 -37.59 70.11 11.52
C GLY A 331 -36.18 69.81 12.08
N ALA A 332 -35.82 68.56 12.21
CA ALA A 332 -34.54 68.12 12.74
C ALA A 332 -33.89 67.12 11.79
N ALA A 333 -32.58 67.24 11.59
CA ALA A 333 -31.86 66.28 10.72
C ALA A 333 -31.63 64.92 11.42
N ALA A 334 -31.75 63.82 10.66
CA ALA A 334 -31.57 62.48 11.20
C ALA A 334 -30.25 62.30 11.95
N LYS A 335 -29.15 62.90 11.42
CA LYS A 335 -27.82 62.86 12.02
C LYS A 335 -27.76 63.50 13.41
N ASP A 336 -28.64 64.44 13.71
CA ASP A 336 -28.65 65.22 14.95
C ASP A 336 -29.51 64.55 16.04
N VAL A 337 -30.46 63.68 15.60
CA VAL A 337 -31.41 63.00 16.51
C VAL A 337 -31.12 61.53 16.71
N ALA A 338 -30.36 60.93 15.80
CA ALA A 338 -29.99 59.50 15.88
C ALA A 338 -29.29 59.18 17.19
N GLY A 339 -29.72 58.09 17.87
CA GLY A 339 -29.20 57.67 19.16
C GLY A 339 -29.64 58.54 20.34
N GLN A 340 -30.47 59.62 20.12
CA GLN A 340 -31.04 60.38 21.21
C GLN A 340 -32.35 59.76 21.69
N PRO A 341 -32.77 60.02 22.94
CA PRO A 341 -34.09 59.61 23.40
C PRO A 341 -35.19 60.25 22.59
N PHE A 342 -36.20 59.47 22.16
CA PHE A 342 -37.33 59.94 21.36
C PHE A 342 -38.05 61.10 21.98
N GLU A 343 -38.09 61.16 23.34
CA GLU A 343 -38.70 62.21 24.11
C GLU A 343 -38.11 63.59 23.79
N ASN A 344 -36.87 63.70 23.40
CA ASN A 344 -36.19 64.95 23.06
C ASN A 344 -36.72 65.63 21.80
N LEU A 345 -37.50 64.91 20.96
CA LEU A 345 -38.14 65.49 19.76
C LEU A 345 -39.35 66.39 20.10
N PHE A 346 -39.88 66.27 21.31
CA PHE A 346 -41.01 67.06 21.75
C PHE A 346 -40.56 68.21 22.64
N VAL A 347 -40.61 69.42 22.12
CA VAL A 347 -40.40 70.61 22.97
C VAL A 347 -41.56 70.71 23.89
N HIS A 348 -41.32 70.70 25.25
CA HIS A 348 -42.29 70.92 26.26
C HIS A 348 -42.73 72.42 26.24
N ASP A 349 -43.85 72.65 25.63
CA ASP A 349 -44.56 73.90 25.90
C ASP A 349 -45.35 73.69 27.15
N GLU A 350 -44.96 74.39 28.22
CA GLU A 350 -45.57 74.30 29.58
C GLU A 350 -47.06 74.74 29.45
N GLY A 351 -47.97 73.81 29.15
CA GLY A 351 -49.35 74.12 29.40
C GLY A 351 -50.46 73.41 28.66
N LYS A 352 -50.25 72.69 27.54
CA LYS A 352 -51.36 72.01 26.86
C LYS A 352 -50.87 70.77 26.11
N TYR A 353 -51.17 69.66 26.57
CA TYR A 353 -51.20 68.30 26.05
C TYR A 353 -50.35 67.31 26.87
N ARG A 354 -50.98 66.84 27.89
CA ARG A 354 -50.59 65.56 28.52
C ARG A 354 -51.37 64.47 27.75
N GLY A 355 -50.87 64.04 26.68
CA GLY A 355 -51.32 62.82 25.98
C GLY A 355 -50.48 61.66 26.49
N ASP A 356 -51.12 60.61 27.01
CA ASP A 356 -50.49 59.35 27.34
C ASP A 356 -49.95 58.65 26.06
N PHE A 357 -48.73 58.98 25.59
CA PHE A 357 -48.04 58.35 24.48
C PHE A 357 -47.12 57.23 24.93
N LEU A 358 -47.29 56.68 26.11
CA LEU A 358 -46.53 55.58 26.64
C LEU A 358 -47.31 54.28 26.64
N ASN A 359 -47.68 53.81 25.43
CA ASN A 359 -48.02 52.40 25.24
C ASN A 359 -47.09 51.82 24.16
N PRO A 360 -46.06 51.04 24.50
CA PRO A 360 -45.03 50.56 23.55
C PRO A 360 -45.55 49.57 22.53
N GLY A 361 -46.85 49.35 22.46
CA GLY A 361 -47.44 48.30 21.60
C GLY A 361 -48.22 48.76 20.37
N LEU A 362 -48.48 50.10 20.18
CA LEU A 362 -49.32 50.52 19.07
C LEU A 362 -48.97 51.93 18.60
N MET A 363 -47.99 52.07 17.73
CA MET A 363 -47.91 53.18 16.77
C MET A 363 -47.62 52.63 15.36
N VAL A 364 -48.66 52.31 14.65
CA VAL A 364 -48.69 52.30 13.21
C VAL A 364 -49.42 53.57 12.79
N PHE A 365 -48.70 54.53 12.25
CA PHE A 365 -49.23 55.65 11.53
C PHE A 365 -48.94 55.49 10.05
#